data_dfe783ab8bd52de75d86a6dee4dd524a
#
_entry.id   dfe783ab8bd52de75d86a6dee4dd524a
#
_cell.length_a   1.000
_cell.length_b   1.000
_cell.length_c   1.000
_cell.angle_alpha   90.00
_cell.angle_beta   90.00
_cell.angle_gamma   90.00
#
_symmetry.space_group_name_H-M   'P 1'
#
loop_
_entity.id
_entity.type
_entity.pdbx_description
1 polymer ?
#
loop_
_entity_poly.entity_id
_entity_poly.type
_entity_poly.pdbx_seq_one_letter_code
_entity_poly.pdbx_strand_id
1 'polypeptide(L)'
;FLGTLTIAEGGLWGKLTGVSVNIVAVFVIFGAVLHAGEAGQGFKNLATATAGKLKGGAAKVSVLSSALFGSISGSASANVASTGSFTLPAMTRLGYPKALAAAVEAVASSGGQIMPPLMGAGAFVMVELTGIPYTGIMAASFFPAVLFFLTVWVGINAFASKMELKSLESDQQPSMRKVWITMIFFAVPFFILLERMLHGQYTPQFSACIAMLAAFLLLLWDD
;
A
#
# COMPACT_ATOMS: atom_id res chain seq x y z
N PHE A 1 -24.86 29.68 -11.43
CA PHE A 1 -24.70 28.22 -11.39
C PHE A 1 -23.45 27.76 -12.16
N LEU A 2 -23.31 28.08 -13.47
CA LEU A 2 -22.13 27.71 -14.26
C LEU A 2 -20.82 28.33 -13.71
N GLY A 3 -20.85 29.63 -13.34
CA GLY A 3 -19.71 30.31 -12.76
C GLY A 3 -19.27 29.69 -11.44
N THR A 4 -20.21 29.26 -10.57
CA THR A 4 -19.93 28.59 -9.32
C THR A 4 -19.35 27.19 -9.54
N LEU A 5 -19.81 26.47 -10.57
CA LEU A 5 -19.29 25.16 -10.91
C LEU A 5 -17.88 25.19 -11.53
N THR A 6 -17.56 26.20 -12.31
CA THR A 6 -16.34 26.22 -13.13
C THR A 6 -15.24 27.12 -12.58
N ILE A 7 -15.60 28.30 -12.01
CA ILE A 7 -14.63 29.36 -11.69
C ILE A 7 -14.43 29.52 -10.18
N ALA A 8 -15.44 29.18 -9.36
CA ALA A 8 -15.32 29.32 -7.90
C ALA A 8 -14.26 28.37 -7.32
N GLU A 9 -13.65 28.75 -6.19
CA GLU A 9 -12.64 27.94 -5.47
C GLU A 9 -13.13 26.52 -5.13
N GLY A 10 -14.43 26.32 -4.91
CA GLY A 10 -15.08 25.03 -4.72
C GLY A 10 -15.62 24.38 -6.01
N GLY A 11 -15.36 24.97 -7.18
CA GLY A 11 -15.82 24.46 -8.46
C GLY A 11 -14.93 23.35 -9.03
N LEU A 12 -15.30 22.85 -10.23
CA LEU A 12 -14.60 21.78 -10.93
C LEU A 12 -13.09 22.05 -11.12
N TRP A 13 -12.72 23.31 -11.38
CA TRP A 13 -11.33 23.75 -11.58
C TRP A 13 -10.75 24.46 -10.35
N GLY A 14 -11.36 24.24 -9.19
CA GLY A 14 -10.95 24.83 -7.92
C GLY A 14 -9.79 24.07 -7.24
N LYS A 15 -9.62 24.35 -5.94
CA LYS A 15 -8.52 23.82 -5.12
C LYS A 15 -8.38 22.30 -5.14
N LEU A 16 -9.49 21.55 -5.14
CA LEU A 16 -9.44 20.09 -5.13
C LEU A 16 -8.89 19.51 -6.43
N THR A 17 -9.21 20.11 -7.57
CA THR A 17 -8.61 19.73 -8.86
C THR A 17 -7.12 20.08 -8.88
N GLY A 18 -6.74 21.24 -8.34
CA GLY A 18 -5.34 21.61 -8.15
C GLY A 18 -4.57 20.58 -7.32
N VAL A 19 -5.11 20.14 -6.19
CA VAL A 19 -4.53 19.07 -5.37
C VAL A 19 -4.39 17.76 -6.15
N SER A 20 -5.43 17.40 -6.90
CA SER A 20 -5.43 16.16 -7.68
C SER A 20 -4.34 16.15 -8.74
N VAL A 21 -4.15 17.24 -9.48
CA VAL A 21 -3.17 17.34 -10.55
C VAL A 21 -1.76 17.54 -10.03
N ASN A 22 -1.58 18.43 -9.04
CA ASN A 22 -0.23 18.82 -8.59
C ASN A 22 0.35 17.88 -7.54
N ILE A 23 -0.48 17.18 -6.76
CA ILE A 23 -0.02 16.34 -5.66
C ILE A 23 -0.33 14.87 -5.93
N VAL A 24 -1.62 14.53 -6.04
CA VAL A 24 -2.05 13.14 -6.15
C VAL A 24 -1.46 12.47 -7.39
N ALA A 25 -1.42 13.17 -8.54
CA ALA A 25 -0.87 12.63 -9.77
C ALA A 25 0.60 12.21 -9.63
N VAL A 26 1.43 12.99 -8.93
CA VAL A 26 2.85 12.66 -8.70
C VAL A 26 2.98 11.36 -7.92
N PHE A 27 2.17 11.16 -6.88
CA PHE A 27 2.19 9.94 -6.09
C PHE A 27 1.62 8.73 -6.83
N VAL A 28 0.63 8.94 -7.70
CA VAL A 28 0.11 7.87 -8.58
C VAL A 28 1.21 7.40 -9.55
N ILE A 29 1.94 8.34 -10.15
CA ILE A 29 3.07 8.01 -11.04
C ILE A 29 4.18 7.31 -10.25
N PHE A 30 4.52 7.80 -9.06
CA PHE A 30 5.50 7.15 -8.18
C PHE A 30 5.11 5.70 -7.87
N GLY A 31 3.85 5.47 -7.48
CA GLY A 31 3.32 4.13 -7.23
C GLY A 31 3.39 3.24 -8.48
N ALA A 32 3.09 3.79 -9.66
CA ALA A 32 3.18 3.07 -10.94
C ALA A 32 4.62 2.69 -11.29
N VAL A 33 5.59 3.57 -11.06
CA VAL A 33 7.03 3.28 -11.28
C VAL A 33 7.51 2.18 -10.33
N LEU A 34 7.15 2.24 -9.05
CA LEU A 34 7.47 1.17 -8.10
C LEU A 34 6.83 -0.16 -8.46
N HIS A 35 5.62 -0.12 -9.02
CA HIS A 35 4.91 -1.33 -9.44
C HIS A 35 5.47 -1.92 -10.74
N ALA A 36 6.00 -1.09 -11.63
CA ALA A 36 6.69 -1.55 -12.85
C ALA A 36 7.98 -2.31 -12.53
N GLY A 37 8.61 -2.01 -11.37
CA GLY A 37 9.72 -2.77 -10.84
C GLY A 37 9.30 -3.98 -10.02
N GLU A 38 10.26 -4.60 -9.35
CA GLU A 38 10.03 -5.81 -8.54
C GLU A 38 9.38 -5.53 -7.15
N ALA A 39 8.96 -4.30 -6.85
CA ALA A 39 8.38 -3.96 -5.54
C ALA A 39 7.17 -4.83 -5.17
N GLY A 40 6.29 -5.13 -6.13
CA GLY A 40 5.15 -6.01 -5.92
C GLY A 40 5.57 -7.45 -5.56
N GLN A 41 6.59 -7.97 -6.22
CA GLN A 41 7.18 -9.28 -5.88
C GLN A 41 7.90 -9.23 -4.53
N GLY A 42 8.56 -8.12 -4.20
CA GLY A 42 9.18 -7.88 -2.90
C GLY A 42 8.17 -7.97 -1.77
N PHE A 43 7.03 -7.32 -1.89
CA PHE A 43 5.96 -7.37 -0.89
C PHE A 43 5.41 -8.79 -0.72
N LYS A 44 5.13 -9.48 -1.82
CA LYS A 44 4.71 -10.87 -1.79
C LYS A 44 5.75 -11.76 -1.09
N ASN A 45 7.02 -11.63 -1.48
CA ASN A 45 8.10 -12.43 -0.92
C ASN A 45 8.27 -12.17 0.58
N LEU A 46 8.30 -10.90 0.99
CA LEU A 46 8.41 -10.53 2.40
C LEU A 46 7.21 -11.02 3.22
N ALA A 47 6.00 -10.78 2.74
CA ALA A 47 4.79 -11.22 3.42
C ALA A 47 4.73 -12.76 3.53
N THR A 48 5.13 -13.48 2.48
CA THR A 48 5.16 -14.95 2.49
C THR A 48 6.24 -15.48 3.44
N ALA A 49 7.42 -14.88 3.45
CA ALA A 49 8.50 -15.27 4.34
C ALA A 49 8.15 -15.06 5.82
N THR A 50 7.43 -13.99 6.14
CA THR A 50 7.08 -13.62 7.53
C THR A 50 5.82 -14.32 8.04
N ALA A 51 4.77 -14.37 7.24
CA ALA A 51 3.45 -14.85 7.67
C ALA A 51 3.02 -16.19 7.08
N GLY A 52 3.66 -16.67 6.03
CA GLY A 52 3.23 -17.87 5.31
C GLY A 52 3.16 -19.13 6.17
N LYS A 53 4.08 -19.31 7.11
CA LYS A 53 4.13 -20.47 8.02
C LYS A 53 3.10 -20.42 9.16
N LEU A 54 2.51 -19.27 9.39
CA LEU A 54 1.57 -19.10 10.47
C LEU A 54 0.23 -19.77 10.15
N LYS A 55 -0.54 -20.11 11.17
CA LYS A 55 -1.91 -20.59 11.02
C LYS A 55 -2.73 -19.55 10.26
N GLY A 56 -3.43 -19.96 9.22
CA GLY A 56 -4.09 -19.02 8.31
C GLY A 56 -3.12 -18.20 7.45
N GLY A 57 -1.94 -18.77 7.14
CA GLY A 57 -0.82 -18.07 6.52
C GLY A 57 -1.17 -17.33 5.23
N ALA A 58 -1.93 -17.95 4.33
CA ALA A 58 -2.30 -17.30 3.06
C ALA A 58 -3.11 -16.00 3.26
N ALA A 59 -4.06 -15.99 4.20
CA ALA A 59 -4.82 -14.79 4.55
C ALA A 59 -3.95 -13.72 5.22
N LYS A 60 -3.01 -14.12 6.07
CA LYS A 60 -2.06 -13.20 6.70
C LYS A 60 -1.07 -12.60 5.70
N VAL A 61 -0.66 -13.38 4.69
CA VAL A 61 0.13 -12.88 3.55
C VAL A 61 -0.67 -11.82 2.79
N SER A 62 -1.97 -12.03 2.56
CA SER A 62 -2.84 -11.01 1.96
C SER A 62 -2.82 -9.71 2.78
N VAL A 63 -2.98 -9.80 4.10
CA VAL A 63 -2.98 -8.62 5.00
C VAL A 63 -1.67 -7.85 4.94
N LEU A 64 -0.53 -8.55 5.07
CA LEU A 64 0.78 -7.90 5.03
C LEU A 64 1.10 -7.33 3.65
N SER A 65 0.84 -8.09 2.58
CA SER A 65 1.04 -7.60 1.22
C SER A 65 0.18 -6.37 0.94
N SER A 66 -1.08 -6.38 1.39
CA SER A 66 -1.99 -5.26 1.22
C SER A 66 -1.59 -4.04 2.06
N ALA A 67 -1.03 -4.23 3.25
CA ALA A 67 -0.50 -3.12 4.04
C ALA A 67 0.70 -2.46 3.35
N LEU A 68 1.64 -3.27 2.86
CA LEU A 68 2.83 -2.78 2.15
C LEU A 68 2.46 -2.13 0.81
N PHE A 69 1.65 -2.80 0.00
CA PHE A 69 1.21 -2.24 -1.28
C PHE A 69 0.35 -0.99 -1.09
N GLY A 70 -0.55 -1.02 -0.10
CA GLY A 70 -1.41 0.11 0.25
C GLY A 70 -0.62 1.36 0.64
N SER A 71 0.52 1.18 1.33
CA SER A 71 1.39 2.29 1.75
C SER A 71 1.97 3.08 0.57
N ILE A 72 2.00 2.50 -0.64
CA ILE A 72 2.51 3.16 -1.86
C ILE A 72 1.43 3.44 -2.90
N SER A 73 0.31 2.73 -2.91
CA SER A 73 -0.73 2.91 -3.92
C SER A 73 -1.84 3.85 -3.46
N GLY A 74 -2.15 3.88 -2.15
CA GLY A 74 -3.24 4.64 -1.59
C GLY A 74 -4.63 4.29 -2.15
N SER A 75 -4.75 3.27 -2.99
CA SER A 75 -5.97 2.88 -3.69
C SER A 75 -6.38 1.45 -3.33
N ALA A 76 -7.56 1.29 -2.70
CA ALA A 76 -8.08 -0.02 -2.34
C ALA A 76 -8.32 -0.92 -3.56
N SER A 77 -8.85 -0.38 -4.65
CA SER A 77 -9.10 -1.14 -5.89
C SER A 77 -7.81 -1.58 -6.58
N ALA A 78 -6.81 -0.70 -6.67
CA ALA A 78 -5.50 -1.06 -7.20
C ALA A 78 -4.82 -2.12 -6.32
N ASN A 79 -4.97 -2.01 -5.00
CA ASN A 79 -4.46 -2.97 -4.03
C ASN A 79 -5.09 -4.36 -4.24
N VAL A 80 -6.43 -4.46 -4.31
CA VAL A 80 -7.13 -5.72 -4.61
C VAL A 80 -6.68 -6.30 -5.95
N ALA A 81 -6.53 -5.49 -6.99
CA ALA A 81 -6.11 -5.98 -8.30
C ALA A 81 -4.70 -6.56 -8.26
N SER A 82 -3.78 -5.93 -7.53
CA SER A 82 -2.39 -6.37 -7.45
C SER A 82 -2.21 -7.54 -6.49
N THR A 83 -2.61 -7.41 -5.23
CA THR A 83 -2.41 -8.44 -4.20
C THR A 83 -3.35 -9.62 -4.39
N GLY A 84 -4.60 -9.39 -4.76
CA GLY A 84 -5.60 -10.42 -5.00
C GLY A 84 -5.25 -11.38 -6.14
N SER A 85 -4.45 -10.93 -7.11
CA SER A 85 -4.00 -11.79 -8.22
C SER A 85 -3.25 -13.04 -7.76
N PHE A 86 -2.54 -12.99 -6.65
CA PHE A 86 -1.80 -14.12 -6.07
C PHE A 86 -2.38 -14.63 -4.75
N THR A 87 -2.98 -13.77 -3.93
CA THR A 87 -3.50 -14.17 -2.61
C THR A 87 -4.81 -14.95 -2.72
N LEU A 88 -5.73 -14.55 -3.61
CA LEU A 88 -6.99 -15.26 -3.81
C LEU A 88 -6.78 -16.70 -4.30
N PRO A 89 -5.96 -16.97 -5.34
CA PRO A 89 -5.63 -18.34 -5.73
C PRO A 89 -4.94 -19.13 -4.61
N ALA A 90 -4.05 -18.50 -3.84
CA ALA A 90 -3.37 -19.15 -2.73
C ALA A 90 -4.35 -19.59 -1.63
N MET A 91 -5.25 -18.68 -1.22
CA MET A 91 -6.28 -19.00 -0.22
C MET A 91 -7.24 -20.10 -0.71
N THR A 92 -7.70 -20.01 -1.94
CA THR A 92 -8.65 -21.01 -2.49
C THR A 92 -8.04 -22.39 -2.62
N ARG A 93 -6.75 -22.50 -3.01
CA ARG A 93 -6.02 -23.78 -3.07
C ARG A 93 -5.86 -24.44 -1.69
N LEU A 94 -5.76 -23.64 -0.64
CA LEU A 94 -5.64 -24.11 0.74
C LEU A 94 -7.01 -24.40 1.40
N GLY A 95 -8.09 -24.36 0.62
CA GLY A 95 -9.43 -24.73 1.09
C GLY A 95 -10.20 -23.61 1.78
N TYR A 96 -9.77 -22.35 1.64
CA TYR A 96 -10.58 -21.24 2.13
C TYR A 96 -11.90 -21.13 1.35
N PRO A 97 -13.04 -20.95 2.04
CA PRO A 97 -14.28 -20.59 1.36
C PRO A 97 -14.08 -19.33 0.51
N LYS A 98 -14.58 -19.36 -0.72
CA LYS A 98 -14.39 -18.24 -1.66
C LYS A 98 -14.86 -16.89 -1.09
N ALA A 99 -15.99 -16.91 -0.37
CA ALA A 99 -16.53 -15.72 0.30
C ALA A 99 -15.56 -15.17 1.36
N LEU A 100 -14.93 -16.04 2.16
CA LEU A 100 -13.95 -15.64 3.17
C LEU A 100 -12.69 -15.09 2.50
N ALA A 101 -12.17 -15.75 1.47
CA ALA A 101 -11.00 -15.28 0.74
C ALA A 101 -11.24 -13.88 0.13
N ALA A 102 -12.39 -13.68 -0.51
CA ALA A 102 -12.77 -12.38 -1.07
C ALA A 102 -12.94 -11.31 0.02
N ALA A 103 -13.55 -11.65 1.16
CA ALA A 103 -13.72 -10.73 2.27
C ALA A 103 -12.37 -10.31 2.89
N VAL A 104 -11.45 -11.25 3.10
CA VAL A 104 -10.09 -10.97 3.60
C VAL A 104 -9.37 -10.00 2.66
N GLU A 105 -9.39 -10.28 1.36
CA GLU A 105 -8.72 -9.44 0.36
C GLU A 105 -9.32 -8.04 0.31
N ALA A 106 -10.64 -7.92 0.26
CA ALA A 106 -11.32 -6.64 0.20
C ALA A 106 -11.07 -5.79 1.45
N VAL A 107 -11.16 -6.39 2.64
CA VAL A 107 -10.92 -5.68 3.90
C VAL A 107 -9.45 -5.28 4.03
N ALA A 108 -8.51 -6.20 3.79
CA ALA A 108 -7.08 -5.90 3.87
C ALA A 108 -6.68 -4.76 2.92
N SER A 109 -7.17 -4.81 1.68
CA SER A 109 -6.87 -3.80 0.67
C SER A 109 -7.49 -2.43 0.99
N SER A 110 -8.65 -2.39 1.64
CA SER A 110 -9.27 -1.14 2.10
C SER A 110 -8.42 -0.41 3.13
N GLY A 111 -7.72 -1.14 4.00
CA GLY A 111 -6.78 -0.59 4.97
C GLY A 111 -5.60 0.14 4.33
N GLY A 112 -5.25 -0.17 3.10
CA GLY A 112 -4.19 0.53 2.36
C GLY A 112 -4.45 2.03 2.17
N GLN A 113 -5.70 2.46 2.16
CA GLN A 113 -6.05 3.89 2.02
C GLN A 113 -5.66 4.75 3.22
N ILE A 114 -5.50 4.14 4.39
CA ILE A 114 -5.10 4.83 5.62
C ILE A 114 -3.65 4.53 6.00
N MET A 115 -2.97 3.66 5.26
CA MET A 115 -1.59 3.25 5.57
C MET A 115 -0.59 4.29 5.07
N PRO A 116 0.18 4.95 5.98
CA PRO A 116 1.25 5.85 5.57
C PRO A 116 2.35 5.12 4.77
N PRO A 117 3.13 5.85 3.96
CA PRO A 117 3.18 7.31 3.83
C PRO A 117 2.24 7.89 2.78
N LEU A 118 1.78 7.13 1.76
CA LEU A 118 1.03 7.75 0.65
C LEU A 118 -0.46 7.89 0.93
N MET A 119 -1.04 6.95 1.66
CA MET A 119 -2.47 6.97 1.99
C MET A 119 -3.36 7.14 0.74
N GLY A 120 -4.65 7.32 0.91
CA GLY A 120 -5.55 7.67 -0.20
C GLY A 120 -5.57 9.17 -0.49
N ALA A 121 -6.10 9.55 -1.64
CA ALA A 121 -6.24 10.96 -2.06
C ALA A 121 -6.94 11.84 -1.00
N GLY A 122 -7.80 11.26 -0.17
CA GLY A 122 -8.47 11.94 0.94
C GLY A 122 -7.51 12.58 1.94
N ALA A 123 -6.31 12.03 2.13
CA ALA A 123 -5.32 12.61 3.03
C ALA A 123 -4.80 13.96 2.52
N PHE A 124 -4.62 14.12 1.22
CA PHE A 124 -4.23 15.40 0.61
C PHE A 124 -5.36 16.43 0.66
N VAL A 125 -6.61 15.98 0.47
CA VAL A 125 -7.79 16.82 0.67
C VAL A 125 -7.87 17.29 2.13
N MET A 126 -7.53 16.43 3.07
CA MET A 126 -7.50 16.75 4.50
C MET A 126 -6.47 17.85 4.81
N VAL A 127 -5.29 17.80 4.20
CA VAL A 127 -4.28 18.89 4.30
C VAL A 127 -4.88 20.23 3.87
N GLU A 128 -5.55 20.25 2.72
CA GLU A 128 -6.12 21.48 2.16
C GLU A 128 -7.26 22.04 3.04
N LEU A 129 -8.10 21.16 3.59
CA LEU A 129 -9.23 21.57 4.39
C LEU A 129 -8.87 21.97 5.81
N THR A 130 -7.85 21.34 6.40
CA THR A 130 -7.48 21.54 7.81
C THR A 130 -6.30 22.48 8.00
N GLY A 131 -5.50 22.70 6.96
CA GLY A 131 -4.24 23.44 7.06
C GLY A 131 -3.14 22.68 7.83
N ILE A 132 -3.37 21.43 8.24
CA ILE A 132 -2.39 20.61 8.93
C ILE A 132 -1.39 20.07 7.90
N PRO A 133 -0.07 20.17 8.13
CA PRO A 133 0.93 19.60 7.22
C PRO A 133 0.71 18.10 6.98
N TYR A 134 1.02 17.63 5.76
CA TYR A 134 0.85 16.22 5.38
C TYR A 134 1.54 15.25 6.35
N THR A 135 2.74 15.60 6.82
CA THR A 135 3.48 14.80 7.81
C THR A 135 2.74 14.65 9.14
N GLY A 136 1.99 15.67 9.55
CA GLY A 136 1.13 15.61 10.75
C GLY A 136 -0.04 14.65 10.55
N ILE A 137 -0.70 14.71 9.39
CA ILE A 137 -1.80 13.76 9.04
C ILE A 137 -1.26 12.35 8.94
N MET A 138 -0.10 12.17 8.31
CA MET A 138 0.59 10.89 8.18
C MET A 138 0.89 10.27 9.55
N ALA A 139 1.45 11.04 10.48
CA ALA A 139 1.73 10.60 11.85
C ALA A 139 0.45 10.23 12.61
N ALA A 140 -0.61 11.04 12.48
CA ALA A 140 -1.90 10.76 13.10
C ALA A 140 -2.57 9.49 12.54
N SER A 141 -2.41 9.22 11.25
CA SER A 141 -3.00 8.04 10.58
C SER A 141 -2.27 6.73 10.90
N PHE A 142 -1.02 6.80 11.35
CA PHE A 142 -0.21 5.60 11.61
C PHE A 142 -0.85 4.69 12.67
N PHE A 143 -1.29 5.24 13.79
CA PHE A 143 -1.88 4.45 14.87
C PHE A 143 -3.21 3.79 14.46
N PRO A 144 -4.20 4.50 13.87
CA PRO A 144 -5.39 3.87 13.30
C PRO A 144 -5.09 2.79 12.27
N ALA A 145 -4.11 2.99 11.40
CA ALA A 145 -3.72 2.00 10.40
C ALA A 145 -3.18 0.72 11.05
N VAL A 146 -2.30 0.84 12.02
CA VAL A 146 -1.78 -0.32 12.77
C VAL A 146 -2.91 -1.07 13.47
N LEU A 147 -3.82 -0.37 14.15
CA LEU A 147 -4.97 -1.00 14.82
C LEU A 147 -5.89 -1.71 13.81
N PHE A 148 -6.11 -1.11 12.65
CA PHE A 148 -6.90 -1.73 11.59
C PHE A 148 -6.30 -3.07 11.17
N PHE A 149 -5.03 -3.10 10.78
CA PHE A 149 -4.38 -4.33 10.34
C PHE A 149 -4.25 -5.36 11.46
N LEU A 150 -4.02 -4.95 12.70
CA LEU A 150 -4.03 -5.85 13.87
C LEU A 150 -5.41 -6.47 14.08
N THR A 151 -6.48 -5.71 13.95
CA THR A 151 -7.86 -6.21 14.10
C THR A 151 -8.17 -7.25 13.02
N VAL A 152 -7.80 -6.98 11.77
CA VAL A 152 -7.95 -7.95 10.66
C VAL A 152 -7.13 -9.21 10.93
N TRP A 153 -5.90 -9.07 11.41
CA TRP A 153 -5.03 -10.19 11.77
C TRP A 153 -5.62 -11.08 12.86
N VAL A 154 -6.17 -10.47 13.93
CA VAL A 154 -6.84 -11.20 15.01
C VAL A 154 -8.09 -11.90 14.49
N GLY A 155 -8.88 -11.24 13.66
CA GLY A 155 -10.04 -11.83 12.99
C GLY A 155 -9.66 -13.07 12.16
N ILE A 156 -8.58 -12.99 11.38
CA ILE A 156 -8.06 -14.12 10.61
C ILE A 156 -7.65 -15.28 11.54
N ASN A 157 -7.01 -14.99 12.67
CA ASN A 157 -6.65 -16.04 13.65
C ASN A 157 -7.89 -16.79 14.16
N ALA A 158 -8.97 -16.06 14.47
CA ALA A 158 -10.22 -16.65 14.93
C ALA A 158 -10.85 -17.55 13.86
N PHE A 159 -10.97 -17.08 12.63
CA PHE A 159 -11.47 -17.87 11.49
C PHE A 159 -10.57 -19.06 11.18
N ALA A 160 -9.25 -18.87 11.15
CA ALA A 160 -8.29 -19.94 10.88
C ALA A 160 -8.35 -21.04 11.94
N SER A 161 -8.62 -20.69 13.21
CA SER A 161 -8.79 -21.65 14.27
C SER A 161 -10.11 -22.41 14.17
N LYS A 162 -11.21 -21.72 13.85
CA LYS A 162 -12.55 -22.32 13.73
C LYS A 162 -12.68 -23.25 12.52
N MET A 163 -11.99 -22.94 11.43
CA MET A 163 -12.10 -23.65 10.15
C MET A 163 -10.89 -24.54 9.85
N GLU A 164 -9.97 -24.68 10.79
CA GLU A 164 -8.73 -25.48 10.67
C GLU A 164 -7.91 -25.15 9.40
N LEU A 165 -7.84 -23.86 9.06
CA LEU A 165 -7.18 -23.41 7.84
C LEU A 165 -5.66 -23.66 7.91
N LYS A 166 -5.14 -24.23 6.85
CA LYS A 166 -3.72 -24.62 6.74
C LYS A 166 -2.80 -23.41 6.54
N SER A 167 -1.55 -23.57 6.93
CA SER A 167 -0.44 -22.68 6.56
C SER A 167 -0.01 -22.94 5.11
N LEU A 168 0.75 -22.00 4.54
CA LEU A 168 1.43 -22.22 3.27
C LEU A 168 2.50 -23.32 3.42
N GLU A 169 2.63 -24.17 2.42
CA GLU A 169 3.64 -25.23 2.40
C GLU A 169 5.06 -24.62 2.30
N SER A 170 6.04 -25.32 2.87
CA SER A 170 7.43 -24.85 2.89
C SER A 170 8.02 -24.65 1.48
N ASP A 171 7.54 -25.41 0.50
CA ASP A 171 7.97 -25.32 -0.90
C ASP A 171 7.54 -23.99 -1.59
N GLN A 172 6.52 -23.34 -1.07
CA GLN A 172 6.04 -22.04 -1.58
C GLN A 172 6.73 -20.82 -0.97
N GLN A 173 7.74 -21.05 -0.12
CA GLN A 173 8.43 -19.97 0.54
C GLN A 173 9.61 -19.46 -0.29
N PRO A 174 9.71 -18.13 -0.47
CA PRO A 174 10.85 -17.56 -1.16
C PRO A 174 12.13 -17.74 -0.36
N SER A 175 13.26 -17.93 -1.05
CA SER A 175 14.57 -17.89 -0.39
C SER A 175 14.82 -16.51 0.21
N MET A 176 15.48 -16.43 1.35
CA MET A 176 15.79 -15.15 2.01
C MET A 176 16.63 -14.23 1.11
N ARG A 177 17.50 -14.78 0.26
CA ARG A 177 18.23 -14.00 -0.74
C ARG A 177 17.28 -13.28 -1.71
N LYS A 178 16.27 -14.00 -2.21
CA LYS A 178 15.27 -13.41 -3.12
C LYS A 178 14.44 -12.32 -2.41
N VAL A 179 14.08 -12.54 -1.13
CA VAL A 179 13.37 -11.52 -0.32
C VAL A 179 14.20 -10.23 -0.23
N TRP A 180 15.49 -10.34 0.10
CA TRP A 180 16.35 -9.17 0.24
C TRP A 180 16.57 -8.43 -1.09
N ILE A 181 16.81 -9.15 -2.20
CA ILE A 181 17.01 -8.54 -3.52
C ILE A 181 15.77 -7.77 -3.94
N THR A 182 14.59 -8.41 -3.91
CA THR A 182 13.35 -7.75 -4.33
C THR A 182 12.91 -6.63 -3.40
N MET A 183 13.31 -6.68 -2.11
CA MET A 183 13.00 -5.60 -1.16
C MET A 183 13.81 -4.32 -1.41
N ILE A 184 14.99 -4.39 -2.00
CA ILE A 184 15.82 -3.20 -2.31
C ILE A 184 15.05 -2.26 -3.25
N PHE A 185 14.36 -2.80 -4.25
CA PHE A 185 13.57 -2.01 -5.21
C PHE A 185 12.43 -1.21 -4.56
N PHE A 186 11.96 -1.65 -3.42
CA PHE A 186 11.01 -0.90 -2.61
C PHE A 186 11.69 -0.04 -1.54
N ALA A 187 12.60 -0.65 -0.77
CA ALA A 187 13.15 -0.02 0.43
C ALA A 187 13.90 1.27 0.11
N VAL A 188 14.70 1.28 -0.94
CA VAL A 188 15.53 2.45 -1.28
C VAL A 188 14.66 3.67 -1.64
N PRO A 189 13.74 3.62 -2.63
CA PRO A 189 12.88 4.76 -2.93
C PRO A 189 11.97 5.15 -1.75
N PHE A 190 11.49 4.18 -1.00
CA PHE A 190 10.62 4.40 0.15
C PHE A 190 11.34 5.15 1.29
N PHE A 191 12.56 4.73 1.63
CA PHE A 191 13.34 5.42 2.65
C PHE A 191 13.78 6.82 2.21
N ILE A 192 14.11 7.00 0.93
CA ILE A 192 14.39 8.33 0.37
C ILE A 192 13.17 9.23 0.50
N LEU A 193 11.97 8.72 0.15
CA LEU A 193 10.72 9.47 0.30
C LEU A 193 10.51 9.91 1.75
N LEU A 194 10.58 8.97 2.69
CA LEU A 194 10.37 9.25 4.11
C LEU A 194 11.40 10.22 4.66
N GLU A 195 12.67 10.01 4.38
CA GLU A 195 13.75 10.87 4.84
C GLU A 195 13.52 12.32 4.38
N ARG A 196 13.25 12.51 3.10
CA ARG A 196 13.00 13.84 2.54
C ARG A 196 11.75 14.50 3.09
N MET A 197 10.70 13.74 3.35
CA MET A 197 9.47 14.28 3.94
C MET A 197 9.61 14.62 5.42
N LEU A 198 10.36 13.83 6.20
CA LEU A 198 10.49 13.99 7.64
C LEU A 198 11.51 15.07 8.03
N HIS A 199 12.61 15.22 7.28
CA HIS A 199 13.63 16.25 7.54
C HIS A 199 13.24 17.66 7.07
N GLY A 200 11.99 17.87 6.66
CA GLY A 200 11.25 19.10 6.90
C GLY A 200 11.49 20.29 5.97
N GLN A 201 12.28 20.19 4.91
CA GLN A 201 12.49 21.32 3.98
C GLN A 201 11.88 21.13 2.60
N TYR A 202 11.35 19.95 2.30
CA TYR A 202 10.85 19.63 0.98
C TYR A 202 9.35 19.36 0.99
N THR A 203 8.69 19.77 -0.08
CA THR A 203 7.27 19.41 -0.28
C THR A 203 7.13 17.91 -0.52
N PRO A 204 5.97 17.30 -0.19
CA PRO A 204 5.72 15.90 -0.48
C PRO A 204 5.93 15.53 -1.96
N GLN A 205 5.56 16.43 -2.87
CA GLN A 205 5.73 16.26 -4.31
C GLN A 205 7.21 16.17 -4.71
N PHE A 206 8.03 17.08 -4.20
CA PHE A 206 9.47 17.10 -4.49
C PHE A 206 10.14 15.84 -3.95
N SER A 207 9.76 15.42 -2.74
CA SER A 207 10.25 14.17 -2.13
C SER A 207 9.89 12.95 -2.97
N ALA A 208 8.65 12.90 -3.50
CA ALA A 208 8.20 11.83 -4.39
C ALA A 208 8.96 11.84 -5.73
N CYS A 209 9.27 13.01 -6.30
CA CYS A 209 10.05 13.10 -7.54
C CYS A 209 11.48 12.55 -7.36
N ILE A 210 12.15 12.87 -6.25
CA ILE A 210 13.49 12.33 -5.94
C ILE A 210 13.43 10.81 -5.75
N ALA A 211 12.44 10.33 -4.99
CA ALA A 211 12.24 8.90 -4.78
C ALA A 211 11.93 8.16 -6.09
N MET A 212 11.18 8.78 -7.00
CA MET A 212 10.88 8.25 -8.33
C MET A 212 12.13 8.14 -9.21
N LEU A 213 13.01 9.15 -9.18
CA LEU A 213 14.30 9.09 -9.89
C LEU A 213 15.17 7.95 -9.36
N ALA A 214 15.21 7.76 -8.03
CA ALA A 214 15.93 6.65 -7.44
C ALA A 214 15.34 5.28 -7.85
N ALA A 215 14.03 5.16 -7.88
CA ALA A 215 13.34 3.95 -8.36
C ALA A 215 13.66 3.67 -9.83
N PHE A 216 13.63 4.71 -10.67
CA PHE A 216 13.96 4.58 -12.09
C PHE A 216 15.40 4.16 -12.33
N LEU A 217 16.35 4.71 -11.57
CA LEU A 217 17.75 4.30 -11.65
C LEU A 217 17.96 2.83 -11.24
N LEU A 218 17.20 2.36 -10.25
CA LEU A 218 17.25 0.95 -9.87
C LEU A 218 16.69 0.04 -10.97
N LEU A 219 15.64 0.47 -11.68
CA LEU A 219 15.09 -0.28 -12.82
C LEU A 219 16.09 -0.43 -13.97
N LEU A 220 16.97 0.57 -14.18
CA LEU A 220 18.01 0.49 -15.22
C LEU A 220 19.16 -0.46 -14.83
N TRP A 221 19.24 -0.87 -13.59
CA TRP A 221 20.31 -1.75 -13.10
C TRP A 221 19.85 -3.21 -12.96
N ASP A 222 18.61 -3.51 -13.26
CA ASP A 222 17.99 -4.83 -13.12
C ASP A 222 18.13 -5.73 -14.39
N ASP A 223 19.08 -5.42 -15.28
CA ASP A 223 19.41 -6.22 -16.49
C ASP A 223 20.47 -7.30 -16.21
#